data_bb6228833ec53617ed4f75f0f6bfcae3
#
_entry.id   bb6228833ec53617ed4f75f0f6bfcae3
#
_cell.length_a   1.000
_cell.length_b   1.000
_cell.length_c   1.000
_cell.angle_alpha   90.00
_cell.angle_beta   90.00
_cell.angle_gamma   90.00
#
_symmetry.space_group_name_H-M   'P 1'
#
loop_
_entity.id
_entity.type
_entity.pdbx_description
1 polymer ?
#
loop_
_entity_poly.entity_id
_entity_poly.type
_entity_poly.pdbx_seq_one_letter_code
_entity_poly.pdbx_strand_id
1 'polypeptide(L)'
;MKKLKETKGITLIALVVTIVVLLILAGVSINLILDNNGVIAKAKDVKEKQIVADEKDQISLAYAACRTGENYLATTISSEEMETNLKELNQNVTVTEDGDDLKITFTDTQHKYTIAQNGEIGDFVDWSQLAPGLYETGTANMIKSWEELMIEMYGEDKIKENGTPAVIKRDDFNKIEETGDLIISSEITKIYRYGATCGNMTKNDKITGVYIPKETDLNYFGYGFSYFLNLKKVVYGDGCTTTGCCPFYGCNNITSVTLPSTLTTISEEAFRDCAALKKIDIPDSVTSIESYAFFNCTSLEEITIGDDIKTMGKNAFYGTAWYNKQPDGAVYIGKVLYSYKGDMPENTVLRVKDGTKIAAAYCFDPYDNNESLKTNLIEVILPEGFEILGKGAFVNSKNMTTMTIPKSLKEIQDMIFGTWIGSKLATINYKGTQEEWSKITIGDKNDAINNVITKGNINYNYTE
;
A
#
# COMPACT_ATOMS: atom_id res chain seq x y z
N MET A 1 -28.56 60.96 41.90
CA MET A 1 -29.04 59.94 40.95
C MET A 1 -27.89 59.37 40.12
N LYS A 2 -27.48 58.17 40.46
CA LYS A 2 -26.41 57.46 39.71
C LYS A 2 -27.03 56.87 38.46
N LYS A 3 -26.50 57.23 37.27
CA LYS A 3 -26.85 56.58 36.00
C LYS A 3 -26.33 55.15 36.01
N LEU A 4 -27.25 54.17 35.97
CA LEU A 4 -26.91 52.80 35.62
C LEU A 4 -26.38 52.76 34.19
N LYS A 5 -25.18 52.23 33.99
CA LYS A 5 -24.65 51.86 32.67
C LYS A 5 -25.45 50.65 32.19
N GLU A 6 -26.15 50.79 31.07
CA GLU A 6 -26.70 49.65 30.34
C GLU A 6 -25.58 48.74 29.86
N THR A 7 -25.45 47.58 30.45
CA THR A 7 -24.69 46.49 29.88
C THR A 7 -25.51 45.92 28.70
N LYS A 8 -25.03 46.14 27.49
CA LYS A 8 -25.61 45.51 26.30
C LYS A 8 -25.47 44.00 26.49
N GLY A 9 -26.54 43.34 26.82
CA GLY A 9 -26.60 41.88 26.87
C GLY A 9 -26.39 41.31 25.46
N ILE A 10 -25.53 40.31 25.36
CA ILE A 10 -25.36 39.49 24.14
C ILE A 10 -26.76 38.92 23.85
N THR A 11 -27.28 39.14 22.65
CA THR A 11 -28.57 38.57 22.26
C THR A 11 -28.50 37.05 22.33
N LEU A 12 -29.59 36.39 22.77
CA LEU A 12 -29.68 34.93 22.85
C LEU A 12 -29.24 34.26 21.54
N ILE A 13 -29.55 34.87 20.41
CA ILE A 13 -29.13 34.42 19.06
C ILE A 13 -27.62 34.47 18.90
N ALA A 14 -26.97 35.56 19.33
CA ALA A 14 -25.51 35.67 19.24
C ALA A 14 -24.80 34.63 20.14
N LEU A 15 -25.36 34.36 21.32
CA LEU A 15 -24.85 33.33 22.22
C LEU A 15 -25.01 31.92 21.60
N VAL A 16 -26.19 31.60 21.05
CA VAL A 16 -26.45 30.31 20.40
C VAL A 16 -25.52 30.10 19.18
N VAL A 17 -25.39 31.13 18.33
CA VAL A 17 -24.48 31.05 17.15
C VAL A 17 -23.04 30.83 17.59
N THR A 18 -22.57 31.53 18.64
CA THR A 18 -21.22 31.34 19.15
C THR A 18 -21.01 29.93 19.70
N ILE A 19 -21.98 29.37 20.44
CA ILE A 19 -21.91 28.01 20.96
C ILE A 19 -21.91 27.00 19.82
N VAL A 20 -22.76 27.17 18.80
CA VAL A 20 -22.82 26.27 17.64
C VAL A 20 -21.51 26.33 16.83
N VAL A 21 -20.95 27.51 16.61
CA VAL A 21 -19.66 27.67 15.95
C VAL A 21 -18.51 27.03 16.74
N LEU A 22 -18.51 27.20 18.07
CA LEU A 22 -17.52 26.55 18.95
C LEU A 22 -17.64 25.03 18.94
N LEU A 23 -18.88 24.50 18.92
CA LEU A 23 -19.12 23.05 18.84
C LEU A 23 -18.69 22.47 17.47
N ILE A 24 -18.96 23.21 16.39
CA ILE A 24 -18.51 22.82 15.04
C ILE A 24 -16.98 22.85 14.96
N LEU A 25 -16.33 23.91 15.45
CA LEU A 25 -14.87 24.03 15.47
C LEU A 25 -14.23 22.97 16.39
N ALA A 26 -14.85 22.69 17.55
CA ALA A 26 -14.41 21.61 18.44
C ALA A 26 -14.58 20.23 17.77
N GLY A 27 -15.70 19.99 17.10
CA GLY A 27 -15.95 18.74 16.36
C GLY A 27 -14.97 18.53 15.21
N VAL A 28 -14.68 19.57 14.43
CA VAL A 28 -13.66 19.52 13.37
C VAL A 28 -12.26 19.32 13.96
N SER A 29 -11.94 19.99 15.07
CA SER A 29 -10.66 19.84 15.74
C SER A 29 -10.52 18.45 16.37
N ILE A 30 -11.59 17.88 16.92
CA ILE A 30 -11.60 16.52 17.49
C ILE A 30 -11.45 15.48 16.39
N ASN A 31 -12.12 15.62 15.24
CA ASN A 31 -11.94 14.71 14.11
C ASN A 31 -10.52 14.78 13.53
N LEU A 32 -9.95 15.99 13.37
CA LEU A 32 -8.56 16.18 12.95
C LEU A 32 -7.53 15.60 13.93
N ILE A 33 -7.87 15.49 15.21
CA ILE A 33 -7.00 14.96 16.27
C ILE A 33 -7.17 13.45 16.43
N LEU A 34 -8.37 12.91 16.19
CA LEU A 34 -8.70 11.49 16.37
C LEU A 34 -8.60 10.66 15.10
N ASP A 35 -8.42 11.29 13.94
CA ASP A 35 -8.20 10.60 12.68
C ASP A 35 -6.87 9.83 12.70
N ASN A 36 -6.81 8.64 12.06
CA ASN A 36 -5.62 7.78 12.03
C ASN A 36 -4.36 8.47 11.47
N ASN A 37 -4.54 9.57 10.73
CA ASN A 37 -3.46 10.46 10.26
C ASN A 37 -3.32 11.75 11.09
N GLY A 38 -4.05 11.89 12.19
CA GLY A 38 -4.04 13.08 13.04
C GLY A 38 -2.74 13.23 13.85
N VAL A 39 -2.53 14.44 14.39
CA VAL A 39 -1.34 14.78 15.19
C VAL A 39 -1.13 13.80 16.36
N ILE A 40 -2.20 13.31 16.99
CA ILE A 40 -2.11 12.34 18.10
C ILE A 40 -1.66 10.97 17.59
N ALA A 41 -2.16 10.50 16.44
CA ALA A 41 -1.74 9.23 15.85
C ALA A 41 -0.25 9.27 15.47
N LYS A 42 0.19 10.34 14.81
CA LYS A 42 1.63 10.55 14.49
C LYS A 42 2.49 10.67 15.75
N ALA A 43 2.01 11.36 16.78
CA ALA A 43 2.75 11.46 18.03
C ALA A 43 2.84 10.12 18.77
N LYS A 44 1.80 9.28 18.70
CA LYS A 44 1.85 7.90 19.24
C LYS A 44 2.84 7.03 18.46
N ASP A 45 2.81 7.07 17.12
CA ASP A 45 3.75 6.32 16.26
C ASP A 45 5.22 6.71 16.53
N VAL A 46 5.51 8.02 16.62
CA VAL A 46 6.86 8.50 16.98
C VAL A 46 7.27 8.03 18.37
N LYS A 47 6.34 8.08 19.35
CA LYS A 47 6.61 7.60 20.70
C LYS A 47 6.86 6.09 20.74
N GLU A 48 6.07 5.32 19.98
CA GLU A 48 6.23 3.87 19.85
C GLU A 48 7.59 3.50 19.27
N LYS A 49 7.98 4.14 18.15
CA LYS A 49 9.30 3.95 17.53
C LYS A 49 10.45 4.29 18.48
N GLN A 50 10.28 5.31 19.34
CA GLN A 50 11.27 5.66 20.33
C GLN A 50 11.37 4.57 21.41
N ILE A 51 10.23 4.03 21.89
CA ILE A 51 10.20 2.94 22.86
C ILE A 51 10.91 1.72 22.31
N VAL A 52 10.60 1.31 21.07
CA VAL A 52 11.24 0.17 20.40
C VAL A 52 12.74 0.37 20.27
N ALA A 53 13.21 1.59 19.94
CA ALA A 53 14.63 1.90 19.86
C ALA A 53 15.30 1.78 21.24
N ASP A 54 14.69 2.35 22.29
CA ASP A 54 15.19 2.31 23.65
C ASP A 54 15.28 0.86 24.19
N GLU A 55 14.29 0.01 23.88
CA GLU A 55 14.27 -1.41 24.26
C GLU A 55 15.37 -2.20 23.54
N LYS A 56 15.58 -1.98 22.25
CA LYS A 56 16.69 -2.59 21.50
C LYS A 56 18.06 -2.16 22.01
N ASP A 57 18.22 -0.91 22.41
CA ASP A 57 19.45 -0.42 23.04
C ASP A 57 19.69 -1.13 24.37
N GLN A 58 18.66 -1.35 25.19
CA GLN A 58 18.77 -2.10 26.45
C GLN A 58 19.17 -3.56 26.21
N ILE A 59 18.60 -4.23 25.20
CA ILE A 59 18.97 -5.58 24.81
C ILE A 59 20.44 -5.63 24.38
N SER A 60 20.88 -4.68 23.57
CA SER A 60 22.27 -4.60 23.11
C SER A 60 23.26 -4.40 24.26
N LEU A 61 22.92 -3.55 25.22
CA LEU A 61 23.75 -3.30 26.42
C LEU A 61 23.81 -4.54 27.31
N ALA A 62 22.69 -5.21 27.56
CA ALA A 62 22.63 -6.44 28.35
C ALA A 62 23.43 -7.57 27.68
N TYR A 63 23.31 -7.72 26.37
CA TYR A 63 24.10 -8.69 25.60
C TYR A 63 25.61 -8.39 25.72
N ALA A 64 26.01 -7.15 25.56
CA ALA A 64 27.40 -6.74 25.74
C ALA A 64 27.90 -7.03 27.15
N ALA A 65 27.07 -6.83 28.18
CA ALA A 65 27.42 -7.16 29.58
C ALA A 65 27.67 -8.66 29.78
N CYS A 66 26.81 -9.53 29.19
CA CYS A 66 27.02 -10.97 29.20
C CYS A 66 28.36 -11.38 28.54
N ARG A 67 28.83 -10.63 27.53
CA ARG A 67 30.07 -10.92 26.81
C ARG A 67 31.34 -10.32 27.46
N THR A 68 31.21 -9.47 28.47
CA THR A 68 32.35 -8.81 29.14
C THR A 68 32.64 -9.34 30.57
N GLY A 69 31.78 -10.22 31.11
CA GLY A 69 31.94 -10.84 32.43
C GLY A 69 32.95 -11.98 32.48
N GLU A 70 32.95 -12.72 33.61
CA GLU A 70 33.86 -13.88 33.78
C GLU A 70 33.65 -15.00 32.76
N ASN A 71 32.53 -14.98 32.02
CA ASN A 71 32.13 -15.93 30.98
C ASN A 71 32.51 -15.51 29.56
N TYR A 72 33.48 -14.62 29.38
CA TYR A 72 33.91 -14.13 28.05
C TYR A 72 34.21 -15.24 27.03
N LEU A 73 34.52 -16.47 27.48
CA LEU A 73 34.79 -17.64 26.63
C LEU A 73 33.57 -18.54 26.47
N ALA A 74 32.43 -18.25 27.06
CA ALA A 74 31.23 -19.04 26.87
C ALA A 74 30.74 -18.92 25.41
N THR A 75 30.46 -20.05 24.80
CA THR A 75 29.96 -20.10 23.41
C THR A 75 28.49 -19.66 23.31
N THR A 76 27.74 -19.78 24.41
CA THR A 76 26.30 -19.47 24.51
C THR A 76 26.02 -18.61 25.72
N ILE A 77 25.08 -17.66 25.59
CA ILE A 77 24.52 -16.86 26.70
C ILE A 77 23.24 -17.57 27.15
N SER A 78 23.12 -17.78 28.46
CA SER A 78 21.91 -18.37 29.05
C SER A 78 20.78 -17.33 29.20
N SER A 79 19.53 -17.83 29.26
CA SER A 79 18.36 -16.97 29.55
C SER A 79 18.46 -16.28 30.89
N GLU A 80 18.97 -16.96 31.92
CA GLU A 80 19.14 -16.41 33.28
C GLU A 80 20.16 -15.27 33.32
N GLU A 81 21.30 -15.40 32.63
CA GLU A 81 22.32 -14.37 32.53
C GLU A 81 21.83 -13.14 31.79
N MET A 82 21.15 -13.35 30.67
CA MET A 82 20.57 -12.28 29.88
C MET A 82 19.45 -11.55 30.64
N GLU A 83 18.58 -12.29 31.31
CA GLU A 83 17.50 -11.72 32.13
C GLU A 83 18.05 -10.91 33.31
N THR A 84 19.12 -11.37 33.97
CA THR A 84 19.78 -10.67 35.08
C THR A 84 20.32 -9.32 34.62
N ASN A 85 21.05 -9.28 33.51
CA ASN A 85 21.60 -8.04 32.97
C ASN A 85 20.53 -7.08 32.46
N LEU A 86 19.45 -7.61 31.86
CA LEU A 86 18.32 -6.78 31.44
C LEU A 86 17.55 -6.19 32.61
N LYS A 87 17.37 -6.94 33.72
CA LYS A 87 16.68 -6.45 34.94
C LYS A 87 17.40 -5.32 35.64
N GLU A 88 18.70 -5.17 35.43
CA GLU A 88 19.44 -3.98 35.90
C GLU A 88 19.03 -2.71 35.14
N LEU A 89 18.63 -2.86 33.88
CA LEU A 89 18.22 -1.76 32.99
C LEU A 89 16.70 -1.54 33.00
N ASN A 90 15.92 -2.65 33.09
CA ASN A 90 14.46 -2.64 33.10
C ASN A 90 13.95 -3.82 33.94
N GLN A 91 13.24 -3.54 35.05
CA GLN A 91 12.76 -4.59 35.95
C GLN A 91 11.59 -5.42 35.42
N ASN A 92 10.89 -4.90 34.42
CA ASN A 92 9.69 -5.52 33.86
C ASN A 92 9.99 -6.30 32.57
N VAL A 93 10.96 -7.22 32.65
CA VAL A 93 11.40 -8.04 31.52
C VAL A 93 11.48 -9.51 31.93
N THR A 94 11.18 -10.39 30.98
CA THR A 94 11.39 -11.86 31.09
C THR A 94 12.17 -12.37 29.89
N VAL A 95 13.06 -13.33 30.12
CA VAL A 95 13.84 -13.99 29.07
C VAL A 95 13.59 -15.50 29.13
N THR A 96 13.32 -16.10 27.96
CA THR A 96 13.14 -17.54 27.81
C THR A 96 13.98 -18.07 26.66
N GLU A 97 14.31 -19.35 26.67
CA GLU A 97 15.04 -19.99 25.59
C GLU A 97 14.11 -20.38 24.45
N ASP A 98 14.60 -20.27 23.23
CA ASP A 98 13.92 -20.70 22.00
C ASP A 98 14.95 -21.30 21.05
N GLY A 99 15.22 -22.58 21.21
CA GLY A 99 16.35 -23.24 20.56
C GLY A 99 17.68 -22.66 21.02
N ASP A 100 18.50 -22.19 20.08
CA ASP A 100 19.78 -21.53 20.37
C ASP A 100 19.61 -20.02 20.65
N ASP A 101 18.43 -19.43 20.39
CA ASP A 101 18.15 -18.02 20.58
C ASP A 101 17.45 -17.75 21.91
N LEU A 102 17.44 -16.48 22.33
CA LEU A 102 16.71 -16.04 23.52
C LEU A 102 15.54 -15.15 23.13
N LYS A 103 14.36 -15.45 23.72
CA LYS A 103 13.16 -14.60 23.63
C LYS A 103 13.07 -13.66 24.81
N ILE A 104 12.99 -12.36 24.52
CA ILE A 104 12.89 -11.29 25.50
C ILE A 104 11.51 -10.66 25.42
N THR A 105 10.82 -10.55 26.56
CA THR A 105 9.50 -9.88 26.64
C THR A 105 9.57 -8.74 27.63
N PHE A 106 9.27 -7.52 27.17
CA PHE A 106 9.04 -6.35 28.02
C PHE A 106 7.58 -6.34 28.45
N THR A 107 7.34 -6.57 29.75
CA THR A 107 5.97 -6.76 30.27
C THR A 107 5.14 -5.49 30.29
N ASP A 108 5.75 -4.32 30.33
CA ASP A 108 5.06 -3.04 30.33
C ASP A 108 4.51 -2.65 28.95
N THR A 109 5.30 -2.93 27.91
CA THR A 109 4.94 -2.61 26.52
C THR A 109 4.33 -3.78 25.79
N GLN A 110 4.50 -5.00 26.33
CA GLN A 110 4.19 -6.28 25.68
C GLN A 110 5.03 -6.54 24.41
N HIS A 111 6.10 -5.75 24.21
CA HIS A 111 7.04 -5.98 23.11
C HIS A 111 7.87 -7.23 23.37
N LYS A 112 8.15 -7.94 22.29
CA LYS A 112 8.93 -9.18 22.30
C LYS A 112 10.02 -9.11 21.25
N TYR A 113 11.20 -9.60 21.62
CA TYR A 113 12.37 -9.62 20.75
C TYR A 113 13.03 -11.00 20.82
N THR A 114 13.72 -11.37 19.75
CA THR A 114 14.68 -12.47 19.77
C THR A 114 16.09 -11.90 19.76
N ILE A 115 17.02 -12.55 20.42
CA ILE A 115 18.43 -12.28 20.27
C ILE A 115 19.18 -13.58 19.97
N ALA A 116 19.86 -13.60 18.84
CA ALA A 116 20.70 -14.72 18.47
C ALA A 116 22.01 -14.73 19.26
N GLN A 117 22.65 -15.88 19.37
CA GLN A 117 23.95 -16.01 20.07
C GLN A 117 25.08 -15.18 19.46
N ASN A 118 24.92 -14.67 18.25
CA ASN A 118 25.84 -13.71 17.62
C ASN A 118 25.55 -12.24 17.98
N GLY A 119 24.48 -11.97 18.75
CA GLY A 119 24.05 -10.62 19.16
C GLY A 119 23.11 -9.93 18.18
N GLU A 120 22.68 -10.60 17.15
CA GLU A 120 21.68 -10.06 16.22
C GLU A 120 20.31 -10.02 16.90
N ILE A 121 19.71 -8.82 16.96
CA ILE A 121 18.40 -8.60 17.58
C ILE A 121 17.35 -8.64 16.50
N GLY A 122 16.53 -9.68 16.55
CA GLY A 122 15.32 -9.81 15.74
C GLY A 122 14.10 -9.27 16.48
N ASP A 123 13.13 -8.75 15.76
CA ASP A 123 11.82 -8.49 16.34
C ASP A 123 11.10 -9.81 16.52
N PHE A 124 10.83 -10.19 17.76
CA PHE A 124 9.85 -11.22 18.01
C PHE A 124 8.48 -10.58 17.78
N VAL A 125 7.95 -10.86 16.64
CA VAL A 125 6.64 -10.39 16.26
C VAL A 125 5.60 -11.16 17.07
N ASP A 126 4.96 -10.49 18.04
CA ASP A 126 3.73 -11.03 18.63
C ASP A 126 2.63 -10.95 17.57
N TRP A 127 2.35 -12.04 16.93
CA TRP A 127 1.34 -12.19 15.90
C TRP A 127 -0.05 -11.72 16.34
N SER A 128 -0.33 -11.76 17.66
CA SER A 128 -1.57 -11.22 18.24
C SER A 128 -1.68 -9.71 18.12
N GLN A 129 -0.56 -9.00 18.01
CA GLN A 129 -0.51 -7.53 17.91
C GLN A 129 -0.35 -7.03 16.47
N LEU A 130 0.37 -7.78 15.62
CA LEU A 130 0.51 -7.41 14.19
C LEU A 130 -0.75 -7.67 13.37
N ALA A 131 -1.59 -8.57 13.82
CA ALA A 131 -2.84 -8.88 13.18
C ALA A 131 -3.97 -8.90 14.22
N PRO A 132 -4.35 -7.72 14.81
CA PRO A 132 -5.55 -7.64 15.61
C PRO A 132 -6.69 -8.20 14.76
N GLY A 133 -7.28 -9.30 15.21
CA GLY A 133 -8.30 -10.04 14.46
C GLY A 133 -7.85 -11.32 13.75
N LEU A 134 -6.57 -11.65 13.62
CA LEU A 134 -6.15 -13.04 13.39
C LEU A 134 -6.34 -13.87 14.65
N TYR A 135 -6.24 -13.24 15.84
CA TYR A 135 -6.32 -13.89 17.15
C TYR A 135 -7.50 -13.44 18.03
N GLU A 136 -8.39 -12.55 17.57
CA GLU A 136 -9.45 -11.92 18.38
C GLU A 136 -10.53 -12.87 18.90
N THR A 137 -10.57 -14.14 18.50
CA THR A 137 -11.66 -15.03 18.89
C THR A 137 -11.27 -16.22 19.76
N GLY A 138 -10.03 -16.34 20.21
CA GLY A 138 -9.59 -17.50 21.00
C GLY A 138 -9.69 -18.85 20.26
N THR A 139 -9.96 -18.81 18.97
CA THR A 139 -10.14 -19.97 18.08
C THR A 139 -9.17 -19.92 16.88
N ALA A 140 -8.08 -19.17 16.98
CA ALA A 140 -7.00 -19.25 16.01
C ALA A 140 -6.33 -20.62 16.19
N ASN A 141 -6.86 -21.62 15.53
CA ASN A 141 -6.13 -22.85 15.28
C ASN A 141 -5.01 -22.46 14.30
N MET A 142 -3.82 -22.18 14.84
CA MET A 142 -2.64 -22.19 13.98
C MET A 142 -2.60 -23.55 13.30
N ILE A 143 -2.54 -23.56 12.00
CA ILE A 143 -2.03 -24.70 11.25
C ILE A 143 -0.68 -24.98 11.90
N LYS A 144 -0.41 -26.20 12.31
CA LYS A 144 0.83 -26.75 12.89
C LYS A 144 2.05 -25.81 12.78
N SER A 145 3.03 -25.96 13.62
CA SER A 145 4.27 -25.21 13.45
C SER A 145 4.76 -25.36 12.00
N TRP A 146 5.51 -24.38 11.50
CA TRP A 146 6.04 -24.44 10.14
C TRP A 146 6.84 -25.72 9.89
N GLU A 147 7.59 -26.19 10.89
CA GLU A 147 8.35 -27.43 10.82
C GLU A 147 7.45 -28.65 10.68
N GLU A 148 6.39 -28.77 11.49
CA GLU A 148 5.40 -29.83 11.37
C GLU A 148 4.72 -29.83 10.00
N LEU A 149 4.40 -28.64 9.48
CA LEU A 149 3.83 -28.49 8.15
C LEU A 149 4.81 -28.94 7.06
N MET A 150 6.10 -28.58 7.18
CA MET A 150 7.13 -29.02 6.24
C MET A 150 7.36 -30.53 6.31
N ILE A 151 7.35 -31.12 7.50
CA ILE A 151 7.44 -32.59 7.69
C ILE A 151 6.25 -33.27 7.02
N GLU A 152 5.03 -32.74 7.19
CA GLU A 152 3.84 -33.27 6.54
C GLU A 152 3.89 -33.18 5.01
N MET A 153 4.35 -32.03 4.48
CA MET A 153 4.43 -31.80 3.03
C MET A 153 5.54 -32.59 2.34
N TYR A 154 6.68 -32.75 2.96
CA TYR A 154 7.88 -33.29 2.33
C TYR A 154 8.41 -34.59 2.96
N GLY A 155 7.94 -34.95 4.16
CA GLY A 155 8.38 -36.10 4.95
C GLY A 155 9.55 -35.77 5.88
N GLU A 156 9.50 -36.32 7.10
CA GLU A 156 10.48 -36.07 8.16
C GLU A 156 11.92 -36.38 7.76
N ASP A 157 12.12 -37.50 7.05
CA ASP A 157 13.45 -37.92 6.59
C ASP A 157 14.08 -36.91 5.62
N LYS A 158 13.27 -36.33 4.72
CA LYS A 158 13.75 -35.34 3.76
C LYS A 158 14.08 -34.00 4.42
N ILE A 159 13.31 -33.60 5.41
CA ILE A 159 13.57 -32.36 6.16
C ILE A 159 14.83 -32.53 7.01
N LYS A 160 14.99 -33.67 7.68
CA LYS A 160 16.23 -33.96 8.44
C LYS A 160 17.48 -34.06 7.57
N GLU A 161 17.35 -34.60 6.36
CA GLU A 161 18.47 -34.81 5.44
C GLU A 161 18.86 -33.50 4.69
N ASN A 162 17.89 -32.71 4.27
CA ASN A 162 18.08 -31.59 3.33
C ASN A 162 17.72 -30.23 3.90
N GLY A 163 17.24 -30.14 5.15
CA GLY A 163 16.72 -28.91 5.73
C GLY A 163 15.35 -28.50 5.15
N THR A 164 14.76 -27.44 5.68
CA THR A 164 13.53 -26.85 5.16
C THR A 164 13.74 -26.27 3.77
N PRO A 165 12.87 -26.55 2.80
CA PRO A 165 13.05 -26.00 1.45
C PRO A 165 12.81 -24.49 1.45
N ALA A 166 13.75 -23.73 0.89
CA ALA A 166 13.61 -22.28 0.69
C ALA A 166 12.57 -21.91 -0.39
N VAL A 167 12.06 -22.89 -1.10
CA VAL A 167 11.08 -22.73 -2.20
C VAL A 167 9.95 -23.73 -2.05
N ILE A 168 8.71 -23.22 -1.99
CA ILE A 168 7.49 -24.04 -1.91
C ILE A 168 6.73 -23.93 -3.22
N LYS A 169 6.12 -25.02 -3.64
CA LYS A 169 5.17 -25.04 -4.75
C LYS A 169 3.76 -24.84 -4.23
N ARG A 170 2.97 -24.11 -4.97
CA ARG A 170 1.56 -23.90 -4.63
C ARG A 170 0.80 -25.21 -4.31
N ASP A 171 1.04 -26.25 -5.09
CA ASP A 171 0.35 -27.54 -4.92
C ASP A 171 0.69 -28.22 -3.60
N ASP A 172 1.77 -27.83 -2.94
CA ASP A 172 2.13 -28.36 -1.62
C ASP A 172 1.15 -27.89 -0.54
N PHE A 173 0.55 -26.71 -0.69
CA PHE A 173 -0.50 -26.24 0.23
C PHE A 173 -1.76 -27.12 0.21
N ASN A 174 -1.99 -27.92 -0.85
CA ASN A 174 -3.11 -28.86 -0.91
C ASN A 174 -2.95 -30.07 0.02
N LYS A 175 -1.75 -30.26 0.55
CA LYS A 175 -1.46 -31.31 1.53
C LYS A 175 -1.83 -30.91 2.95
N ILE A 176 -2.19 -29.64 3.18
CA ILE A 176 -2.62 -29.14 4.49
C ILE A 176 -4.02 -29.71 4.79
N GLU A 177 -4.13 -30.49 5.84
CA GLU A 177 -5.38 -31.13 6.25
C GLU A 177 -6.19 -30.30 7.25
N GLU A 178 -5.53 -29.45 8.04
CA GLU A 178 -6.16 -28.64 9.07
C GLU A 178 -6.55 -27.24 8.55
N THR A 179 -7.67 -26.71 9.06
CA THR A 179 -8.13 -25.36 8.74
C THR A 179 -7.52 -24.36 9.69
N GLY A 180 -6.91 -23.30 9.19
CA GLY A 180 -6.33 -22.27 10.04
C GLY A 180 -5.53 -21.20 9.27
N ASP A 181 -4.81 -20.37 10.00
CA ASP A 181 -3.97 -19.31 9.46
C ASP A 181 -2.56 -19.84 9.19
N LEU A 182 -2.01 -19.49 8.05
CA LEU A 182 -0.69 -19.86 7.60
C LEU A 182 0.30 -18.72 7.83
N ILE A 183 1.32 -19.00 8.63
CA ILE A 183 2.46 -18.10 8.81
C ILE A 183 3.62 -18.65 7.98
N ILE A 184 4.05 -17.88 6.99
CA ILE A 184 5.18 -18.26 6.15
C ILE A 184 6.47 -17.96 6.92
N SER A 185 7.35 -18.96 7.06
CA SER A 185 8.66 -18.76 7.68
C SER A 185 9.51 -17.80 6.85
N SER A 186 10.33 -17.00 7.53
CA SER A 186 11.36 -16.15 6.89
C SER A 186 12.40 -16.93 6.08
N GLU A 187 12.55 -18.22 6.34
CA GLU A 187 13.41 -19.12 5.55
C GLU A 187 12.86 -19.35 4.12
N ILE A 188 11.57 -19.11 3.90
CA ILE A 188 10.96 -19.28 2.59
C ILE A 188 11.21 -18.05 1.74
N THR A 189 12.15 -18.18 0.83
CA THR A 189 12.52 -17.12 -0.11
C THR A 189 11.60 -17.02 -1.32
N LYS A 190 10.92 -18.13 -1.69
CA LYS A 190 10.03 -18.16 -2.86
C LYS A 190 8.87 -19.12 -2.68
N ILE A 191 7.68 -18.71 -3.15
CA ILE A 191 6.54 -19.60 -3.37
C ILE A 191 6.28 -19.66 -4.88
N TYR A 192 6.31 -20.85 -5.44
CA TYR A 192 6.31 -21.04 -6.89
C TYR A 192 4.98 -21.58 -7.40
N ARG A 193 4.46 -21.00 -8.48
CA ARG A 193 3.43 -21.66 -9.28
C ARG A 193 4.09 -22.49 -10.38
N TYR A 194 3.86 -23.78 -10.39
CA TYR A 194 4.23 -24.65 -11.53
C TYR A 194 2.98 -24.94 -12.37
N GLY A 195 3.04 -24.62 -13.67
CA GLY A 195 2.05 -25.07 -14.65
C GLY A 195 1.25 -23.98 -15.36
N ALA A 196 1.42 -23.90 -16.66
CA ALA A 196 0.95 -22.84 -17.55
C ALA A 196 -0.55 -22.94 -17.98
N THR A 197 -1.43 -23.56 -17.20
CA THR A 197 -2.84 -23.62 -17.58
C THR A 197 -3.74 -23.10 -16.49
N CYS A 198 -4.38 -21.98 -16.78
CA CYS A 198 -5.43 -21.36 -15.94
C CYS A 198 -6.65 -22.26 -15.68
N GLY A 199 -6.67 -23.49 -16.18
CA GLY A 199 -7.85 -24.35 -16.24
C GLY A 199 -8.08 -25.29 -15.07
N ASN A 200 -7.10 -25.54 -14.21
CA ASN A 200 -7.24 -26.50 -13.09
C ASN A 200 -6.61 -25.91 -11.82
N MET A 201 -7.19 -24.83 -11.30
CA MET A 201 -6.75 -24.24 -10.06
C MET A 201 -7.30 -25.08 -8.90
N THR A 202 -6.43 -25.85 -8.25
CA THR A 202 -6.77 -26.53 -7.00
C THR A 202 -7.10 -25.46 -5.96
N LYS A 203 -8.32 -25.49 -5.47
CA LYS A 203 -8.85 -24.59 -4.46
C LYS A 203 -8.38 -25.10 -3.12
N ASN A 204 -7.47 -24.39 -2.44
CA ASN A 204 -7.21 -24.67 -1.05
C ASN A 204 -8.35 -24.08 -0.21
N ASP A 205 -9.05 -24.93 0.54
CA ASP A 205 -10.18 -24.55 1.40
C ASP A 205 -9.82 -24.58 2.90
N LYS A 206 -8.56 -24.82 3.25
CA LYS A 206 -8.09 -24.93 4.62
C LYS A 206 -7.49 -23.65 5.17
N ILE A 207 -6.83 -22.86 4.30
CA ILE A 207 -6.13 -21.64 4.73
C ILE A 207 -7.12 -20.48 4.84
N THR A 208 -7.22 -19.89 6.03
CA THR A 208 -8.14 -18.78 6.36
C THR A 208 -7.43 -17.44 6.49
N GLY A 209 -6.14 -17.42 6.81
CA GLY A 209 -5.29 -16.25 6.87
C GLY A 209 -3.88 -16.55 6.36
N VAL A 210 -3.17 -15.53 5.90
CA VAL A 210 -1.78 -15.63 5.46
C VAL A 210 -0.97 -14.47 6.00
N TYR A 211 0.17 -14.78 6.63
CA TYR A 211 1.21 -13.81 6.94
C TYR A 211 2.41 -14.01 6.01
N ILE A 212 2.92 -12.90 5.45
CA ILE A 212 4.03 -12.88 4.48
C ILE A 212 5.18 -12.08 5.08
N PRO A 213 6.32 -12.71 5.41
CA PRO A 213 7.50 -12.02 5.94
C PRO A 213 8.26 -11.26 4.85
N LYS A 214 9.13 -10.34 5.25
CA LYS A 214 9.91 -9.47 4.34
C LYS A 214 10.87 -10.23 3.41
N GLU A 215 11.36 -11.37 3.86
CA GLU A 215 12.36 -12.18 3.15
C GLU A 215 11.79 -12.91 1.94
N THR A 216 10.47 -13.04 1.87
CA THR A 216 9.81 -13.73 0.78
C THR A 216 9.86 -12.91 -0.50
N ASP A 217 10.56 -13.39 -1.54
CA ASP A 217 10.56 -12.75 -2.85
C ASP A 217 9.21 -12.90 -3.53
N LEU A 218 8.44 -11.83 -3.48
CA LEU A 218 7.10 -11.77 -4.04
C LEU A 218 7.08 -11.41 -5.53
N ASN A 219 8.20 -11.03 -6.13
CA ASN A 219 8.27 -10.67 -7.55
C ASN A 219 8.13 -11.89 -8.49
N TYR A 220 8.43 -13.09 -7.99
CA TYR A 220 8.23 -14.36 -8.71
C TYR A 220 6.86 -15.01 -8.46
N PHE A 221 6.00 -14.34 -7.73
CA PHE A 221 4.70 -14.86 -7.31
C PHE A 221 3.61 -14.77 -8.36
N GLY A 222 3.76 -15.28 -9.50
CA GLY A 222 2.56 -15.47 -10.30
C GLY A 222 1.56 -16.38 -9.56
N TYR A 223 0.50 -15.79 -8.94
CA TYR A 223 -0.67 -16.52 -8.45
C TYR A 223 -0.47 -17.46 -7.24
N GLY A 224 0.45 -17.16 -6.32
CA GLY A 224 0.78 -18.04 -5.17
C GLY A 224 -0.43 -18.52 -4.37
N PHE A 225 -1.30 -17.60 -3.95
CA PHE A 225 -2.52 -17.87 -3.19
C PHE A 225 -3.81 -17.59 -3.98
N SER A 226 -3.74 -17.42 -5.29
CA SER A 226 -4.92 -17.12 -6.11
C SER A 226 -6.02 -18.15 -5.92
N TYR A 227 -7.27 -17.69 -5.83
CA TYR A 227 -8.45 -18.53 -5.67
C TYR A 227 -8.46 -19.37 -4.38
N PHE A 228 -7.77 -18.94 -3.33
CA PHE A 228 -7.95 -19.50 -1.99
C PHE A 228 -9.28 -18.99 -1.42
N LEU A 229 -10.35 -19.75 -1.63
CA LEU A 229 -11.71 -19.27 -1.40
C LEU A 229 -12.09 -19.11 0.07
N ASN A 230 -11.36 -19.74 1.00
CA ASN A 230 -11.57 -19.55 2.44
C ASN A 230 -10.63 -18.53 3.07
N LEU A 231 -9.70 -17.96 2.26
CA LEU A 231 -8.80 -16.93 2.73
C LEU A 231 -9.58 -15.64 3.04
N LYS A 232 -9.49 -15.17 4.28
CA LYS A 232 -10.19 -13.98 4.79
C LYS A 232 -9.24 -12.84 5.14
N LYS A 233 -7.99 -13.17 5.51
CA LYS A 233 -7.03 -12.19 6.03
C LYS A 233 -5.67 -12.35 5.39
N VAL A 234 -5.04 -11.22 5.09
CA VAL A 234 -3.67 -11.14 4.57
C VAL A 234 -2.91 -10.10 5.37
N VAL A 235 -1.73 -10.46 5.85
CA VAL A 235 -0.82 -9.56 6.56
C VAL A 235 0.54 -9.60 5.90
N TYR A 236 1.04 -8.47 5.47
CA TYR A 236 2.43 -8.29 5.05
C TYR A 236 3.24 -7.76 6.22
N GLY A 237 4.34 -8.43 6.51
CA GLY A 237 5.26 -8.04 7.59
C GLY A 237 6.06 -6.79 7.24
N ASP A 238 6.59 -6.14 8.29
CA ASP A 238 7.48 -5.01 8.14
C ASP A 238 8.74 -5.40 7.33
N GLY A 239 9.17 -4.48 6.47
CA GLY A 239 10.26 -4.72 5.53
C GLY A 239 9.81 -5.23 4.15
N CYS A 240 8.56 -5.70 3.97
CA CYS A 240 8.02 -5.92 2.64
C CYS A 240 7.93 -4.60 1.87
N THR A 241 8.51 -4.56 0.66
CA THR A 241 8.50 -3.36 -0.20
C THR A 241 7.54 -3.48 -1.37
N THR A 242 7.06 -4.69 -1.68
CA THR A 242 6.12 -4.98 -2.76
C THR A 242 5.10 -6.05 -2.34
N THR A 243 3.90 -6.00 -2.91
CA THR A 243 2.89 -7.06 -2.70
C THR A 243 3.13 -8.31 -3.53
N GLY A 244 3.98 -8.23 -4.55
CA GLY A 244 4.12 -9.28 -5.56
C GLY A 244 3.00 -9.28 -6.60
N CYS A 245 3.27 -9.89 -7.77
CA CYS A 245 2.32 -9.96 -8.88
C CYS A 245 1.25 -11.03 -8.62
N CYS A 246 -0.01 -10.68 -8.69
CA CYS A 246 -1.18 -11.57 -8.64
C CYS A 246 -1.29 -12.55 -7.44
N PRO A 247 -0.72 -12.29 -6.25
CA PRO A 247 -0.63 -13.30 -5.20
C PRO A 247 -2.02 -13.74 -4.70
N PHE A 248 -3.00 -12.82 -4.65
CA PHE A 248 -4.34 -13.06 -4.11
C PHE A 248 -5.44 -12.89 -5.15
N TYR A 249 -5.10 -13.04 -6.42
CA TYR A 249 -6.09 -12.98 -7.50
C TYR A 249 -7.26 -13.94 -7.25
N GLY A 250 -8.51 -13.44 -7.26
CA GLY A 250 -9.71 -14.25 -7.11
C GLY A 250 -9.97 -14.80 -5.70
N CYS A 251 -9.29 -14.28 -4.68
CA CYS A 251 -9.58 -14.62 -3.28
C CYS A 251 -10.82 -13.85 -2.79
N ASN A 252 -12.00 -14.27 -3.25
CA ASN A 252 -13.25 -13.54 -3.13
C ASN A 252 -13.72 -13.27 -1.69
N ASN A 253 -13.20 -13.98 -0.71
CA ASN A 253 -13.58 -13.87 0.70
C ASN A 253 -12.59 -13.10 1.57
N ILE A 254 -11.54 -12.51 0.99
CA ILE A 254 -10.66 -11.61 1.75
C ILE A 254 -11.47 -10.40 2.22
N THR A 255 -11.49 -10.21 3.54
CA THR A 255 -12.15 -9.07 4.21
C THR A 255 -11.17 -8.10 4.83
N SER A 256 -9.92 -8.51 5.06
CA SER A 256 -8.88 -7.72 5.72
C SER A 256 -7.52 -7.90 5.05
N VAL A 257 -6.87 -6.77 4.76
CA VAL A 257 -5.49 -6.71 4.26
C VAL A 257 -4.73 -5.69 5.10
N THR A 258 -3.61 -6.10 5.69
CA THR A 258 -2.70 -5.21 6.41
C THR A 258 -1.43 -5.03 5.59
N LEU A 259 -1.08 -3.79 5.30
CA LEU A 259 0.09 -3.39 4.52
C LEU A 259 1.09 -2.66 5.43
N PRO A 260 2.40 -2.98 5.38
CA PRO A 260 3.40 -2.35 6.23
C PRO A 260 3.80 -0.95 5.74
N SER A 261 4.30 -0.13 6.64
CA SER A 261 4.78 1.23 6.33
C SER A 261 6.04 1.25 5.44
N THR A 262 6.64 0.11 5.17
CA THR A 262 7.79 -0.06 4.26
C THR A 262 7.38 -0.34 2.83
N LEU A 263 6.08 -0.60 2.57
CA LEU A 263 5.58 -0.95 1.25
C LEU A 263 5.70 0.25 0.29
N THR A 264 6.32 0.05 -0.86
CA THR A 264 6.47 1.08 -1.90
C THR A 264 5.64 0.81 -3.15
N THR A 265 5.28 -0.47 -3.38
CA THR A 265 4.61 -0.90 -4.59
C THR A 265 3.49 -1.90 -4.29
N ILE A 266 2.28 -1.60 -4.77
CA ILE A 266 1.20 -2.58 -4.89
C ILE A 266 1.22 -3.06 -6.33
N SER A 267 1.60 -4.33 -6.52
CA SER A 267 1.89 -4.87 -7.84
C SER A 267 0.64 -5.24 -8.62
N GLU A 268 0.87 -5.59 -9.91
CA GLU A 268 -0.19 -5.93 -10.86
C GLU A 268 -1.08 -7.07 -10.33
N GLU A 269 -2.39 -6.86 -10.44
CA GLU A 269 -3.43 -7.82 -10.03
C GLU A 269 -3.33 -8.36 -8.59
N ALA A 270 -2.61 -7.67 -7.70
CA ALA A 270 -2.31 -8.18 -6.35
C ALA A 270 -3.55 -8.65 -5.59
N PHE A 271 -4.65 -7.89 -5.66
CA PHE A 271 -5.93 -8.17 -5.01
C PHE A 271 -7.10 -8.18 -5.99
N ARG A 272 -6.83 -8.45 -7.27
CA ARG A 272 -7.89 -8.50 -8.29
C ARG A 272 -8.95 -9.54 -7.91
N ASP A 273 -10.23 -9.18 -8.08
CA ASP A 273 -11.41 -9.99 -7.74
C ASP A 273 -11.53 -10.39 -6.26
N CYS A 274 -10.93 -9.62 -5.32
CA CYS A 274 -11.15 -9.78 -3.88
C CYS A 274 -12.51 -9.14 -3.48
N ALA A 275 -13.60 -9.81 -3.83
CA ALA A 275 -14.95 -9.24 -3.82
C ALA A 275 -15.47 -8.82 -2.43
N ALA A 276 -15.01 -9.47 -1.35
CA ALA A 276 -15.46 -9.18 0.02
C ALA A 276 -14.65 -8.06 0.72
N LEU A 277 -13.55 -7.57 0.11
CA LEU A 277 -12.73 -6.51 0.69
C LEU A 277 -13.50 -5.18 0.68
N LYS A 278 -13.77 -4.62 1.87
CA LYS A 278 -14.57 -3.38 2.03
C LYS A 278 -13.73 -2.13 2.16
N LYS A 279 -12.56 -2.26 2.75
CA LYS A 279 -11.66 -1.15 3.07
C LYS A 279 -10.22 -1.55 2.78
N ILE A 280 -9.44 -0.58 2.32
CA ILE A 280 -7.98 -0.69 2.22
C ILE A 280 -7.32 0.62 2.65
N ASP A 281 -6.37 0.51 3.59
CA ASP A 281 -5.52 1.61 4.00
C ASP A 281 -4.15 1.42 3.35
N ILE A 282 -3.87 2.23 2.32
CA ILE A 282 -2.60 2.19 1.59
C ILE A 282 -1.62 3.16 2.26
N PRO A 283 -0.46 2.66 2.74
CA PRO A 283 0.52 3.49 3.44
C PRO A 283 1.06 4.64 2.60
N ASP A 284 1.45 5.75 3.25
CA ASP A 284 2.04 6.93 2.59
C ASP A 284 3.37 6.61 1.87
N SER A 285 4.05 5.52 2.24
CA SER A 285 5.25 5.02 1.56
C SER A 285 5.02 4.49 0.15
N VAL A 286 3.76 4.13 -0.19
CA VAL A 286 3.43 3.60 -1.52
C VAL A 286 3.50 4.70 -2.55
N THR A 287 4.37 4.49 -3.53
CA THR A 287 4.54 5.40 -4.68
C THR A 287 4.02 4.82 -5.99
N SER A 288 3.77 3.51 -6.03
CA SER A 288 3.27 2.81 -7.23
C SER A 288 2.11 1.88 -6.89
N ILE A 289 1.00 2.03 -7.60
CA ILE A 289 -0.11 1.08 -7.62
C ILE A 289 -0.24 0.62 -9.07
N GLU A 290 0.03 -0.66 -9.34
CA GLU A 290 0.10 -1.17 -10.69
C GLU A 290 -1.26 -1.55 -11.27
N SER A 291 -1.29 -2.01 -12.55
CA SER A 291 -2.53 -2.27 -13.27
C SER A 291 -3.36 -3.36 -12.59
N TYR A 292 -4.65 -3.14 -12.54
CA TYR A 292 -5.64 -4.08 -12.00
C TYR A 292 -5.46 -4.47 -10.54
N ALA A 293 -4.67 -3.75 -9.75
CA ALA A 293 -4.31 -4.11 -8.37
C ALA A 293 -5.52 -4.46 -7.49
N PHE A 294 -6.61 -3.68 -7.59
CA PHE A 294 -7.89 -3.90 -6.88
C PHE A 294 -9.07 -4.00 -7.86
N PHE A 295 -8.80 -4.41 -9.10
CA PHE A 295 -9.85 -4.54 -10.11
C PHE A 295 -10.95 -5.47 -9.61
N ASN A 296 -12.21 -5.02 -9.77
CA ASN A 296 -13.40 -5.79 -9.42
C ASN A 296 -13.48 -6.25 -7.95
N CYS A 297 -12.86 -5.50 -7.02
CA CYS A 297 -13.12 -5.61 -5.58
C CYS A 297 -14.50 -4.99 -5.29
N THR A 298 -15.57 -5.71 -5.58
CA THR A 298 -16.92 -5.15 -5.70
C THR A 298 -17.50 -4.58 -4.42
N SER A 299 -16.97 -4.96 -3.25
CA SER A 299 -17.36 -4.39 -1.95
C SER A 299 -16.45 -3.24 -1.48
N LEU A 300 -15.37 -2.92 -2.20
CA LEU A 300 -14.39 -1.93 -1.75
C LEU A 300 -14.94 -0.50 -1.89
N GLU A 301 -15.32 0.08 -0.75
CA GLU A 301 -15.92 1.40 -0.62
C GLU A 301 -14.96 2.44 -0.05
N GLU A 302 -14.10 2.04 0.87
CA GLU A 302 -13.19 2.91 1.60
C GLU A 302 -11.75 2.68 1.17
N ILE A 303 -11.13 3.71 0.60
CA ILE A 303 -9.75 3.67 0.12
C ILE A 303 -9.00 4.87 0.68
N THR A 304 -8.01 4.62 1.52
CA THR A 304 -7.04 5.63 1.95
C THR A 304 -5.78 5.49 1.10
N ILE A 305 -5.25 6.61 0.58
CA ILE A 305 -4.08 6.64 -0.28
C ILE A 305 -3.20 7.84 0.06
N GLY A 306 -1.89 7.64 0.07
CA GLY A 306 -0.92 8.71 0.27
C GLY A 306 -0.84 9.72 -0.88
N ASP A 307 -0.26 10.87 -0.61
CA ASP A 307 -0.14 12.00 -1.56
C ASP A 307 1.03 11.86 -2.56
N ASP A 308 1.92 10.88 -2.38
CA ASP A 308 3.17 10.74 -3.12
C ASP A 308 3.14 9.64 -4.18
N ILE A 309 1.94 9.27 -4.63
CA ILE A 309 1.77 8.35 -5.76
C ILE A 309 2.41 8.96 -7.01
N LYS A 310 3.32 8.20 -7.62
CA LYS A 310 4.01 8.54 -8.89
C LYS A 310 3.50 7.72 -10.05
N THR A 311 2.97 6.53 -9.77
CA THR A 311 2.42 5.64 -10.79
C THR A 311 1.09 5.07 -10.34
N MET A 312 0.08 5.23 -11.19
CA MET A 312 -1.23 4.58 -11.05
C MET A 312 -1.50 3.80 -12.34
N GLY A 313 -1.55 2.48 -12.22
CA GLY A 313 -1.77 1.58 -13.35
C GLY A 313 -3.19 1.60 -13.88
N LYS A 314 -3.37 1.03 -15.09
CA LYS A 314 -4.67 0.91 -15.76
C LYS A 314 -5.65 0.14 -14.87
N ASN A 315 -6.85 0.69 -14.69
CA ASN A 315 -7.97 0.03 -14.02
C ASN A 315 -7.68 -0.48 -12.59
N ALA A 316 -6.73 0.14 -11.88
CA ALA A 316 -6.32 -0.29 -10.55
C ALA A 316 -7.50 -0.44 -9.56
N PHE A 317 -8.54 0.42 -9.65
CA PHE A 317 -9.74 0.39 -8.81
C PHE A 317 -11.05 0.27 -9.60
N TYR A 318 -10.98 -0.12 -10.89
CA TYR A 318 -12.19 -0.27 -11.71
C TYR A 318 -13.06 -1.42 -11.18
N GLY A 319 -14.38 -1.22 -11.20
CA GLY A 319 -15.36 -2.21 -10.70
C GLY A 319 -15.49 -2.28 -9.18
N THR A 320 -14.75 -1.45 -8.42
CA THR A 320 -14.95 -1.31 -6.96
C THR A 320 -16.24 -0.56 -6.66
N ALA A 321 -16.82 -0.77 -5.46
CA ALA A 321 -17.96 0.01 -4.99
C ALA A 321 -17.62 1.50 -4.92
N TRP A 322 -16.39 1.86 -4.52
CA TRP A 322 -15.88 3.23 -4.55
C TRP A 322 -15.97 3.85 -5.95
N TYR A 323 -15.43 3.14 -6.98
CA TYR A 323 -15.45 3.64 -8.37
C TYR A 323 -16.88 3.77 -8.90
N ASN A 324 -17.73 2.77 -8.64
CA ASN A 324 -19.10 2.75 -9.12
C ASN A 324 -19.97 3.88 -8.55
N LYS A 325 -19.64 4.36 -7.33
CA LYS A 325 -20.31 5.52 -6.67
C LYS A 325 -19.82 6.88 -7.20
N GLN A 326 -18.72 6.94 -7.95
CA GLN A 326 -18.25 8.22 -8.50
C GLN A 326 -19.25 8.76 -9.52
N PRO A 327 -19.45 10.10 -9.57
CA PRO A 327 -20.28 10.72 -10.60
C PRO A 327 -19.62 10.59 -11.99
N ASP A 328 -20.42 10.79 -13.04
CA ASP A 328 -19.91 10.91 -14.38
C ASP A 328 -18.99 12.14 -14.51
N GLY A 329 -17.97 12.03 -15.38
CA GLY A 329 -16.92 13.02 -15.55
C GLY A 329 -15.56 12.52 -15.12
N ALA A 330 -14.64 13.45 -14.85
CA ALA A 330 -13.30 13.14 -14.39
C ALA A 330 -13.31 12.62 -12.94
N VAL A 331 -12.81 11.43 -12.74
CA VAL A 331 -12.71 10.73 -11.44
C VAL A 331 -11.32 10.93 -10.86
N TYR A 332 -11.27 11.32 -9.59
CA TYR A 332 -10.01 11.55 -8.87
C TYR A 332 -9.91 10.66 -7.64
N ILE A 333 -8.68 10.21 -7.34
CA ILE A 333 -8.34 9.56 -6.09
C ILE A 333 -7.07 10.22 -5.52
N GLY A 334 -7.14 10.78 -4.30
CA GLY A 334 -6.05 11.61 -3.78
C GLY A 334 -5.66 12.72 -4.77
N LYS A 335 -4.38 12.75 -5.15
CA LYS A 335 -3.82 13.72 -6.14
C LYS A 335 -3.69 13.13 -7.55
N VAL A 336 -4.44 12.09 -7.87
CA VAL A 336 -4.39 11.39 -9.15
C VAL A 336 -5.66 11.64 -9.95
N LEU A 337 -5.54 12.09 -11.21
CA LEU A 337 -6.60 11.96 -12.20
C LEU A 337 -6.68 10.48 -12.61
N TYR A 338 -7.65 9.79 -12.05
CA TYR A 338 -7.71 8.32 -12.14
C TYR A 338 -8.38 7.83 -13.43
N SER A 339 -9.52 8.40 -13.77
CA SER A 339 -10.31 7.95 -14.93
C SER A 339 -11.29 9.04 -15.37
N TYR A 340 -11.96 8.82 -16.49
CA TYR A 340 -13.16 9.54 -16.92
C TYR A 340 -14.32 8.55 -17.02
N LYS A 341 -15.43 8.82 -16.32
CA LYS A 341 -16.60 7.95 -16.24
C LYS A 341 -17.78 8.54 -17.03
N GLY A 342 -18.62 7.68 -17.59
CA GLY A 342 -19.80 8.09 -18.34
C GLY A 342 -19.49 8.72 -19.70
N ASP A 343 -20.53 9.33 -20.30
CA ASP A 343 -20.47 9.94 -21.62
C ASP A 343 -19.74 11.29 -21.57
N MET A 344 -18.84 11.48 -22.51
CA MET A 344 -18.14 12.77 -22.65
C MET A 344 -18.90 13.66 -23.63
N PRO A 345 -19.31 14.88 -23.22
CA PRO A 345 -19.98 15.82 -24.13
C PRO A 345 -19.11 16.17 -25.34
N GLU A 346 -19.74 16.48 -26.46
CA GLU A 346 -19.03 16.95 -27.64
C GLU A 346 -18.21 18.21 -27.36
N ASN A 347 -17.02 18.28 -27.96
CA ASN A 347 -16.10 19.40 -27.82
C ASN A 347 -15.68 19.68 -26.37
N THR A 348 -15.52 18.63 -25.56
CA THR A 348 -15.08 18.77 -24.17
C THR A 348 -13.70 19.41 -24.06
N VAL A 349 -13.62 20.47 -23.26
CA VAL A 349 -12.39 21.05 -22.74
C VAL A 349 -12.27 20.59 -21.28
N LEU A 350 -11.30 19.74 -20.99
CA LEU A 350 -11.08 19.24 -19.65
C LEU A 350 -10.08 20.12 -18.89
N ARG A 351 -10.56 20.84 -17.88
CA ARG A 351 -9.71 21.46 -16.87
C ARG A 351 -9.49 20.47 -15.73
N VAL A 352 -8.27 19.96 -15.62
CA VAL A 352 -7.92 19.04 -14.54
C VAL A 352 -7.92 19.81 -13.21
N LYS A 353 -8.50 19.18 -12.17
CA LYS A 353 -8.68 19.78 -10.84
C LYS A 353 -7.34 20.23 -10.24
N ASP A 354 -7.33 21.40 -9.62
CA ASP A 354 -6.16 21.93 -8.89
C ASP A 354 -5.71 20.97 -7.79
N GLY A 355 -4.39 20.90 -7.60
CA GLY A 355 -3.77 19.96 -6.66
C GLY A 355 -3.57 18.55 -7.20
N THR A 356 -4.04 18.25 -8.43
CA THR A 356 -3.72 16.99 -9.10
C THR A 356 -2.25 16.98 -9.51
N LYS A 357 -1.53 15.92 -9.17
CA LYS A 357 -0.11 15.75 -9.50
C LYS A 357 0.15 14.87 -10.71
N ILE A 358 -0.67 13.84 -10.91
CA ILE A 358 -0.46 12.85 -11.98
C ILE A 358 -1.77 12.46 -12.67
N ALA A 359 -1.65 11.97 -13.90
CA ALA A 359 -2.70 11.19 -14.56
C ALA A 359 -2.35 9.70 -14.51
N ALA A 360 -3.34 8.88 -14.17
CA ALA A 360 -3.18 7.42 -14.19
C ALA A 360 -2.94 6.90 -15.62
N ALA A 361 -2.31 5.74 -15.72
CA ALA A 361 -2.16 5.06 -16.99
C ALA A 361 -3.53 4.72 -17.58
N TYR A 362 -3.71 5.04 -18.87
CA TYR A 362 -4.96 4.78 -19.60
C TYR A 362 -6.23 5.37 -18.97
N CYS A 363 -6.11 6.51 -18.28
CA CYS A 363 -7.23 7.12 -17.56
C CYS A 363 -8.42 7.53 -18.46
N PHE A 364 -8.21 7.68 -19.76
CA PHE A 364 -9.26 7.87 -20.76
C PHE A 364 -9.58 6.64 -21.60
N ASP A 365 -9.10 5.46 -21.20
CA ASP A 365 -9.40 4.18 -21.82
C ASP A 365 -9.92 3.19 -20.76
N PRO A 366 -11.12 3.41 -20.18
CA PRO A 366 -11.70 2.47 -19.24
C PRO A 366 -12.09 1.18 -19.96
N TYR A 367 -12.27 0.13 -19.18
CA TYR A 367 -12.57 -1.23 -19.62
C TYR A 367 -13.99 -1.39 -20.20
N ASP A 368 -14.86 -0.42 -20.01
CA ASP A 368 -16.19 -0.41 -20.61
C ASP A 368 -16.06 -0.19 -22.12
N ASN A 369 -16.29 -1.19 -22.91
CA ASN A 369 -16.21 -1.28 -24.37
C ASN A 369 -16.89 -0.15 -25.17
N ASN A 370 -17.09 1.01 -24.55
CA ASN A 370 -17.74 2.15 -25.17
C ASN A 370 -16.69 3.06 -25.84
N GLU A 371 -16.14 2.57 -26.97
CA GLU A 371 -15.11 3.26 -27.75
C GLU A 371 -15.51 4.66 -28.23
N SER A 372 -16.82 4.99 -28.25
CA SER A 372 -17.32 6.23 -28.86
C SER A 372 -17.12 7.47 -27.99
N LEU A 373 -16.88 7.32 -26.68
CA LEU A 373 -17.09 8.40 -25.71
C LEU A 373 -15.92 9.36 -25.54
N LYS A 374 -14.71 8.98 -25.92
CA LYS A 374 -13.51 9.76 -25.61
C LYS A 374 -12.91 10.51 -26.80
N THR A 375 -13.50 10.31 -27.95
CA THR A 375 -13.17 11.12 -29.13
C THR A 375 -13.62 12.58 -28.99
N ASN A 376 -14.48 12.87 -28.00
CA ASN A 376 -15.05 14.19 -27.78
C ASN A 376 -14.14 15.17 -27.02
N LEU A 377 -13.03 14.68 -26.44
CA LEU A 377 -12.02 15.54 -25.81
C LEU A 377 -11.25 16.32 -26.89
N ILE A 378 -11.34 17.64 -26.86
CA ILE A 378 -10.62 18.53 -27.82
C ILE A 378 -9.43 19.25 -27.18
N GLU A 379 -9.48 19.49 -25.89
CA GLU A 379 -8.43 20.17 -25.14
C GLU A 379 -8.32 19.64 -23.71
N VAL A 380 -7.11 19.56 -23.20
CA VAL A 380 -6.81 19.31 -21.79
C VAL A 380 -5.96 20.45 -21.24
N ILE A 381 -6.31 20.91 -20.03
CA ILE A 381 -5.59 21.95 -19.30
C ILE A 381 -5.16 21.36 -17.97
N LEU A 382 -3.84 21.22 -17.79
CA LEU A 382 -3.24 20.67 -16.59
C LEU A 382 -2.94 21.80 -15.59
N PRO A 383 -3.21 21.61 -14.28
CA PRO A 383 -2.98 22.64 -13.27
C PRO A 383 -1.49 22.77 -12.92
N GLU A 384 -1.12 23.88 -12.28
CA GLU A 384 0.19 24.01 -11.65
C GLU A 384 0.39 22.95 -10.57
N GLY A 385 1.62 22.43 -10.46
CA GLY A 385 1.94 21.31 -9.58
C GLY A 385 1.69 19.93 -10.20
N PHE A 386 1.16 19.86 -11.42
CA PHE A 386 1.02 18.59 -12.15
C PHE A 386 2.39 18.13 -12.66
N GLU A 387 2.75 16.87 -12.38
CA GLU A 387 4.12 16.39 -12.55
C GLU A 387 4.27 15.28 -13.59
N ILE A 388 3.31 14.34 -13.69
CA ILE A 388 3.47 13.12 -14.50
C ILE A 388 2.22 12.84 -15.33
N LEU A 389 2.39 12.72 -16.64
CA LEU A 389 1.39 12.14 -17.54
C LEU A 389 1.65 10.64 -17.67
N GLY A 390 0.74 9.84 -17.14
CA GLY A 390 0.85 8.40 -17.12
C GLY A 390 0.74 7.76 -18.51
N LYS A 391 1.28 6.56 -18.66
CA LYS A 391 1.30 5.78 -19.89
C LYS A 391 -0.09 5.68 -20.52
N GLY A 392 -0.20 5.99 -21.79
CA GLY A 392 -1.46 5.88 -22.53
C GLY A 392 -2.59 6.79 -22.02
N ALA A 393 -2.30 7.83 -21.23
CA ALA A 393 -3.32 8.62 -20.53
C ALA A 393 -4.44 9.13 -21.45
N PHE A 394 -4.12 9.52 -22.67
CA PHE A 394 -5.06 10.04 -23.68
C PHE A 394 -5.29 9.06 -24.86
N VAL A 395 -5.09 7.77 -24.64
CA VAL A 395 -5.49 6.75 -25.63
C VAL A 395 -6.97 6.96 -25.98
N ASN A 396 -7.32 6.88 -27.26
CA ASN A 396 -8.66 7.15 -27.79
C ASN A 396 -9.09 8.65 -27.85
N SER A 397 -8.31 9.60 -27.32
CA SER A 397 -8.59 11.04 -27.45
C SER A 397 -8.22 11.57 -28.85
N LYS A 398 -8.81 10.96 -29.90
CA LYS A 398 -8.43 11.19 -31.32
C LYS A 398 -8.69 12.61 -31.80
N ASN A 399 -9.64 13.33 -31.19
CA ASN A 399 -10.01 14.69 -31.59
C ASN A 399 -9.30 15.78 -30.77
N MET A 400 -8.45 15.42 -29.84
CA MET A 400 -7.70 16.39 -29.05
C MET A 400 -6.72 17.16 -29.93
N THR A 401 -6.87 18.48 -29.95
CA THR A 401 -6.05 19.40 -30.77
C THR A 401 -5.08 20.19 -29.96
N THR A 402 -5.38 20.42 -28.68
CA THR A 402 -4.61 21.33 -27.83
C THR A 402 -4.34 20.69 -26.45
N MET A 403 -3.17 20.93 -25.91
CA MET A 403 -2.79 20.58 -24.56
C MET A 403 -2.12 21.76 -23.88
N THR A 404 -2.63 22.18 -22.72
CA THR A 404 -2.00 23.21 -21.88
C THR A 404 -1.28 22.53 -20.72
N ILE A 405 0.04 22.77 -20.64
CA ILE A 405 0.97 22.05 -19.76
C ILE A 405 1.64 23.07 -18.82
N PRO A 406 1.64 22.82 -17.49
CA PRO A 406 2.30 23.66 -16.52
C PRO A 406 3.82 23.44 -16.54
N LYS A 407 4.57 24.42 -16.05
CA LYS A 407 6.03 24.31 -15.91
C LYS A 407 6.48 23.23 -14.92
N SER A 408 5.60 22.77 -14.05
CA SER A 408 5.87 21.71 -13.06
C SER A 408 5.92 20.30 -13.65
N LEU A 409 5.52 20.10 -14.92
CA LEU A 409 5.56 18.80 -15.58
C LEU A 409 7.01 18.30 -15.68
N LYS A 410 7.24 17.05 -15.23
CA LYS A 410 8.56 16.39 -15.22
C LYS A 410 8.66 15.26 -16.22
N GLU A 411 7.54 14.56 -16.43
CA GLU A 411 7.52 13.32 -17.20
C GLU A 411 6.24 13.17 -18.03
N ILE A 412 6.43 12.78 -19.27
CA ILE A 412 5.42 12.29 -20.20
C ILE A 412 5.77 10.82 -20.46
N GLN A 413 5.01 9.88 -19.93
CA GLN A 413 5.30 8.46 -20.09
C GLN A 413 5.00 7.98 -21.52
N ASP A 414 5.21 6.67 -21.78
CA ASP A 414 5.08 6.11 -23.12
C ASP A 414 3.67 6.26 -23.71
N MET A 415 3.63 6.45 -25.04
CA MET A 415 2.45 6.30 -25.89
C MET A 415 1.16 6.96 -25.36
N ILE A 416 1.25 8.18 -24.82
CA ILE A 416 0.08 8.83 -24.17
C ILE A 416 -1.16 8.93 -25.09
N PHE A 417 -1.00 8.95 -26.41
CA PHE A 417 -2.09 8.89 -27.40
C PHE A 417 -2.29 7.50 -28.00
N GLY A 418 -1.59 6.47 -27.49
CA GLY A 418 -1.57 5.13 -28.08
C GLY A 418 -0.68 5.03 -29.31
N THR A 419 -0.63 3.82 -29.90
CA THR A 419 0.15 3.54 -31.12
C THR A 419 -0.63 3.77 -32.41
N TRP A 420 -1.89 4.23 -32.31
CA TRP A 420 -2.78 4.38 -33.45
C TRP A 420 -2.50 5.67 -34.22
N ILE A 421 -2.37 5.53 -35.53
CA ILE A 421 -2.21 6.64 -36.45
C ILE A 421 -3.48 7.51 -36.42
N GLY A 422 -3.36 8.81 -36.06
CA GLY A 422 -4.48 9.72 -36.20
C GLY A 422 -4.75 10.70 -35.07
N SER A 423 -3.82 10.90 -34.12
CA SER A 423 -3.94 12.01 -33.18
C SER A 423 -3.97 13.35 -33.94
N LYS A 424 -4.93 14.21 -33.59
CA LYS A 424 -5.08 15.57 -34.15
C LYS A 424 -4.33 16.62 -33.34
N LEU A 425 -3.49 16.25 -32.36
CA LEU A 425 -2.76 17.20 -31.56
C LEU A 425 -1.92 18.11 -32.46
N ALA A 426 -2.23 19.38 -32.41
CA ALA A 426 -1.63 20.41 -33.24
C ALA A 426 -0.81 21.41 -32.45
N THR A 427 -1.17 21.68 -31.20
CA THR A 427 -0.59 22.74 -30.38
C THR A 427 -0.37 22.28 -28.94
N ILE A 428 0.77 22.67 -28.42
CA ILE A 428 1.07 22.56 -26.98
C ILE A 428 1.29 23.97 -26.44
N ASN A 429 0.50 24.36 -25.45
CA ASN A 429 0.66 25.58 -24.68
C ASN A 429 1.46 25.27 -23.43
N TYR A 430 2.73 25.60 -23.38
CA TYR A 430 3.60 25.34 -22.25
C TYR A 430 3.84 26.61 -21.43
N LYS A 431 3.53 26.56 -20.13
CA LYS A 431 3.64 27.72 -19.23
C LYS A 431 5.09 28.06 -18.84
N GLY A 432 6.04 27.19 -19.15
CA GLY A 432 7.48 27.40 -18.93
C GLY A 432 8.24 27.85 -20.17
N THR A 433 9.55 27.98 -20.00
CA THR A 433 10.49 28.34 -21.08
C THR A 433 10.86 27.14 -21.95
N GLN A 434 11.46 27.39 -23.10
CA GLN A 434 12.00 26.32 -23.95
C GLN A 434 13.11 25.50 -23.23
N GLU A 435 13.90 26.15 -22.38
CA GLU A 435 14.93 25.46 -21.58
C GLU A 435 14.29 24.53 -20.55
N GLU A 436 13.21 24.96 -19.89
CA GLU A 436 12.47 24.08 -18.93
C GLU A 436 11.80 22.92 -19.66
N TRP A 437 11.23 23.14 -20.85
CA TRP A 437 10.67 22.06 -21.69
C TRP A 437 11.70 20.97 -21.98
N SER A 438 12.94 21.36 -22.30
CA SER A 438 14.02 20.44 -22.66
C SER A 438 14.42 19.47 -21.51
N LYS A 439 13.99 19.78 -20.28
CA LYS A 439 14.23 18.95 -19.08
C LYS A 439 13.12 17.92 -18.82
N ILE A 440 12.00 18.01 -19.56
CA ILE A 440 10.90 17.05 -19.44
C ILE A 440 11.32 15.73 -20.08
N THR A 441 11.21 14.64 -19.32
CA THR A 441 11.41 13.29 -19.84
C THR A 441 10.21 12.91 -20.70
N ILE A 442 10.44 12.56 -21.96
CA ILE A 442 9.39 12.10 -22.88
C ILE A 442 9.70 10.64 -23.23
N GLY A 443 8.79 9.74 -22.85
CA GLY A 443 8.86 8.32 -23.11
C GLY A 443 8.66 7.95 -24.58
N ASP A 444 8.77 6.67 -24.88
CA ASP A 444 8.70 6.12 -26.23
C ASP A 444 7.29 6.20 -26.85
N LYS A 445 7.23 6.12 -28.20
CA LYS A 445 5.97 6.06 -28.97
C LYS A 445 5.04 7.27 -28.75
N ASN A 446 5.61 8.44 -28.50
CA ASN A 446 4.89 9.71 -28.34
C ASN A 446 4.91 10.52 -29.64
N ASP A 447 4.61 9.88 -30.79
CA ASP A 447 4.70 10.50 -32.12
C ASP A 447 3.87 11.79 -32.26
N ALA A 448 2.72 11.88 -31.60
CA ALA A 448 1.89 13.08 -31.62
C ALA A 448 2.62 14.26 -30.98
N ILE A 449 3.27 14.08 -29.82
CA ILE A 449 4.08 15.09 -29.14
C ILE A 449 5.29 15.46 -29.98
N ASN A 450 6.02 14.44 -30.48
CA ASN A 450 7.20 14.63 -31.31
C ASN A 450 6.89 15.41 -32.62
N ASN A 451 5.72 15.17 -33.21
CA ASN A 451 5.25 15.93 -34.38
C ASN A 451 5.01 17.41 -34.05
N VAL A 452 4.42 17.72 -32.86
CA VAL A 452 4.23 19.11 -32.42
C VAL A 452 5.58 19.79 -32.19
N ILE A 453 6.52 19.12 -31.53
CA ILE A 453 7.89 19.61 -31.30
C ILE A 453 8.59 19.90 -32.65
N THR A 454 8.57 18.93 -33.56
CA THR A 454 9.24 19.02 -34.87
C THR A 454 8.68 20.16 -35.73
N LYS A 455 7.38 20.44 -35.64
CA LYS A 455 6.73 21.53 -36.37
C LYS A 455 6.91 22.88 -35.70
N GLY A 456 7.49 22.92 -34.50
CA GLY A 456 7.67 24.17 -33.74
C GLY A 456 6.36 24.76 -33.18
N ASN A 457 5.35 23.90 -32.97
CA ASN A 457 4.02 24.35 -32.53
C ASN A 457 3.87 24.28 -30.99
N ILE A 458 4.94 24.59 -30.25
CA ILE A 458 4.90 24.80 -28.82
C ILE A 458 4.92 26.28 -28.51
N ASN A 459 3.89 26.75 -27.82
CA ASN A 459 3.81 28.13 -27.33
C ASN A 459 4.45 28.17 -25.93
N TYR A 460 5.68 28.63 -25.83
CA TYR A 460 6.39 28.79 -24.56
C TYR A 460 5.96 30.05 -23.81
N ASN A 461 6.13 30.04 -22.47
CA ASN A 461 5.71 31.13 -21.57
C ASN A 461 4.22 31.49 -21.74
N TYR A 462 3.41 30.50 -22.06
CA TYR A 462 1.97 30.66 -22.27
C TYR A 462 1.28 31.15 -21.00
N THR A 463 0.47 32.19 -21.15
CA THR A 463 -0.43 32.71 -20.11
C THR A 463 -1.86 32.62 -20.64
N GLU A 464 -2.77 32.04 -19.83
CA GLU A 464 -4.20 32.01 -20.15
C GLU A 464 -4.82 33.40 -20.17
#